data_9fc72b142c5f5cb949837420e0c18ef2
#
_entry.id   9fc72b142c5f5cb949837420e0c18ef2
#
_cell.length_a   1.000
_cell.length_b   1.000
_cell.length_c   1.000
_cell.angle_alpha   90.00
_cell.angle_beta   90.00
_cell.angle_gamma   90.00
#
_symmetry.space_group_name_H-M   'P 1'
#
loop_
_entity.id
_entity.type
_entity.pdbx_description
1 polymer ?
#
loop_
_entity_poly.entity_id
_entity_poly.type
_entity_poly.pdbx_seq_one_letter_code
_entity_poly.pdbx_strand_id
1 'polypeptide(L)'
;MNRNELLTELDKRGVKLWVENDQLSIEAPKGVLTKELLDSLAKHKLEIIRLLRLTDTNATSLPIIKPDPSRRYEPFPLTDIQQAYWVGRSGIFELGNVAINGYIEFEASNLDLSRLTYAWQKLIERHDMLRAIVLPTGEQQILEKVPCYEISILDLRGLERKEVDAQLEAIREKLSHQVLPSQQWPLFDIRATYLDKGHVRLHISIDLLMMDAASARILYQEWNKLYQNPELLLPPLELSFRDYVINKKVLEDPDLVKRSQDYWFSRLDTLPPAPELPL
;
A
#
# COMPACT_ATOMS: atom_id res chain seq x y z
N MET A 1 -26.24 -1.20 -24.97
CA MET A 1 -26.04 -1.30 -23.50
C MET A 1 -24.63 -1.80 -23.26
N ASN A 2 -23.85 -1.12 -22.44
CA ASN A 2 -22.53 -1.60 -22.05
C ASN A 2 -22.64 -2.69 -20.97
N ARG A 3 -21.54 -3.42 -20.70
CA ARG A 3 -21.51 -4.55 -19.76
C ARG A 3 -21.98 -4.18 -18.33
N ASN A 4 -21.55 -3.04 -17.81
CA ASN A 4 -21.88 -2.65 -16.44
C ASN A 4 -23.34 -2.22 -16.30
N GLU A 5 -23.87 -1.55 -17.30
CA GLU A 5 -25.30 -1.22 -17.39
C GLU A 5 -26.16 -2.50 -17.47
N LEU A 6 -25.69 -3.51 -18.25
CA LEU A 6 -26.37 -4.78 -18.38
C LEU A 6 -26.43 -5.52 -17.03
N LEU A 7 -25.30 -5.63 -16.32
CA LEU A 7 -25.26 -6.31 -15.02
C LEU A 7 -26.13 -5.60 -13.97
N THR A 8 -26.11 -4.26 -13.94
CA THR A 8 -26.98 -3.48 -13.05
C THR A 8 -28.46 -3.66 -13.36
N GLU A 9 -28.82 -3.74 -14.64
CA GLU A 9 -30.21 -3.93 -15.06
C GLU A 9 -30.71 -5.34 -14.74
N LEU A 10 -29.84 -6.36 -14.93
CA LEU A 10 -30.18 -7.75 -14.59
C LEU A 10 -30.37 -7.93 -13.08
N ASP A 11 -29.51 -7.30 -12.27
CA ASP A 11 -29.60 -7.35 -10.80
C ASP A 11 -30.91 -6.69 -10.31
N LYS A 12 -31.25 -5.50 -10.82
CA LYS A 12 -32.53 -4.82 -10.52
C LYS A 12 -33.77 -5.66 -10.86
N ARG A 13 -33.65 -6.55 -11.84
CA ARG A 13 -34.73 -7.44 -12.28
C ARG A 13 -34.72 -8.79 -11.58
N GLY A 14 -33.82 -9.00 -10.61
CA GLY A 14 -33.72 -10.27 -9.87
C GLY A 14 -33.19 -11.43 -10.70
N VAL A 15 -32.41 -11.15 -11.76
CA VAL A 15 -31.75 -12.17 -12.58
C VAL A 15 -30.44 -12.56 -11.92
N LYS A 16 -30.26 -13.85 -11.62
CA LYS A 16 -29.03 -14.42 -11.08
C LYS A 16 -28.19 -15.03 -12.19
N LEU A 17 -26.91 -14.76 -12.17
CA LEU A 17 -25.93 -15.29 -13.11
C LEU A 17 -24.85 -16.05 -12.35
N TRP A 18 -24.47 -17.25 -12.82
CA TRP A 18 -23.32 -17.99 -12.30
C TRP A 18 -22.65 -18.77 -13.43
N VAL A 19 -21.47 -19.30 -13.18
CA VAL A 19 -20.72 -20.12 -14.14
C VAL A 19 -20.80 -21.59 -13.71
N GLU A 20 -21.28 -22.45 -14.58
CA GLU A 20 -21.34 -23.88 -14.37
C GLU A 20 -20.76 -24.61 -15.58
N ASN A 21 -19.82 -25.54 -15.37
CA ASN A 21 -19.15 -26.29 -16.44
C ASN A 21 -18.64 -25.40 -17.60
N ASP A 22 -17.99 -24.27 -17.26
CA ASP A 22 -17.51 -23.28 -18.21
C ASP A 22 -18.56 -22.55 -19.02
N GLN A 23 -19.83 -22.70 -18.67
CA GLN A 23 -20.94 -22.00 -19.31
C GLN A 23 -21.62 -21.02 -18.36
N LEU A 24 -22.16 -19.94 -18.94
CA LEU A 24 -22.96 -18.98 -18.20
C LEU A 24 -24.37 -19.57 -17.99
N SER A 25 -24.70 -19.79 -16.73
CA SER A 25 -26.03 -20.21 -16.28
C SER A 25 -26.84 -19.02 -15.78
N ILE A 26 -28.15 -19.02 -16.02
CA ILE A 26 -29.05 -17.90 -15.76
C ILE A 26 -30.31 -18.40 -15.06
N GLU A 27 -30.65 -17.79 -13.94
CA GLU A 27 -31.94 -17.92 -13.27
C GLU A 27 -32.68 -16.60 -13.29
N ALA A 28 -33.88 -16.57 -13.80
CA ALA A 28 -34.67 -15.35 -13.93
C ALA A 28 -36.17 -15.60 -13.66
N PRO A 29 -36.87 -14.62 -13.06
CA PRO A 29 -38.31 -14.67 -12.95
C PRO A 29 -39.00 -14.74 -14.35
N LYS A 30 -40.15 -15.38 -14.43
CA LYS A 30 -40.86 -15.51 -15.71
C LYS A 30 -41.13 -14.17 -16.39
N GLY A 31 -40.70 -14.05 -17.65
CA GLY A 31 -40.95 -12.88 -18.50
C GLY A 31 -39.97 -11.71 -18.34
N VAL A 32 -38.94 -11.84 -17.49
CA VAL A 32 -37.95 -10.78 -17.26
C VAL A 32 -36.91 -10.70 -18.36
N LEU A 33 -36.52 -11.84 -18.95
CA LEU A 33 -35.51 -11.90 -20.01
C LEU A 33 -36.16 -11.55 -21.37
N THR A 34 -35.95 -10.30 -21.81
CA THR A 34 -36.36 -9.86 -23.14
C THR A 34 -35.32 -10.31 -24.19
N LYS A 35 -35.72 -10.34 -25.46
CA LYS A 35 -34.82 -10.68 -26.57
C LYS A 35 -33.58 -9.78 -26.59
N GLU A 36 -33.74 -8.48 -26.33
CA GLU A 36 -32.67 -7.50 -26.28
C GLU A 36 -31.65 -7.77 -25.13
N LEU A 37 -32.15 -8.24 -23.96
CA LEU A 37 -31.29 -8.62 -22.85
C LEU A 37 -30.51 -9.91 -23.15
N LEU A 38 -31.15 -10.88 -23.79
CA LEU A 38 -30.51 -12.13 -24.22
C LEU A 38 -29.44 -11.87 -25.28
N ASP A 39 -29.70 -11.01 -26.26
CA ASP A 39 -28.71 -10.61 -27.27
C ASP A 39 -27.51 -9.86 -26.64
N SER A 40 -27.79 -9.01 -25.66
CA SER A 40 -26.74 -8.28 -24.92
C SER A 40 -25.92 -9.24 -24.03
N LEU A 41 -26.55 -10.21 -23.38
CA LEU A 41 -25.87 -11.27 -22.63
C LEU A 41 -24.98 -12.14 -23.53
N ALA A 42 -25.48 -12.52 -24.71
CA ALA A 42 -24.70 -13.28 -25.68
C ALA A 42 -23.47 -12.51 -26.17
N LYS A 43 -23.60 -11.21 -26.41
CA LYS A 43 -22.52 -10.32 -26.84
C LYS A 43 -21.41 -10.19 -25.78
N HIS A 44 -21.77 -10.12 -24.50
CA HIS A 44 -20.81 -9.92 -23.40
C HIS A 44 -20.53 -11.23 -22.62
N LYS A 45 -20.96 -12.39 -23.13
CA LYS A 45 -20.90 -13.69 -22.44
C LYS A 45 -19.49 -14.00 -21.88
N LEU A 46 -18.45 -13.87 -22.70
CA LEU A 46 -17.07 -14.20 -22.28
C LEU A 46 -16.55 -13.23 -21.21
N GLU A 47 -16.90 -11.97 -21.30
CA GLU A 47 -16.52 -10.96 -20.31
C GLU A 47 -17.26 -11.19 -18.98
N ILE A 48 -18.54 -11.55 -19.05
CA ILE A 48 -19.35 -11.86 -17.87
C ILE A 48 -18.86 -13.14 -17.20
N ILE A 49 -18.57 -14.21 -17.95
CA ILE A 49 -17.95 -15.43 -17.41
C ILE A 49 -16.64 -15.10 -16.72
N ARG A 50 -15.79 -14.27 -17.33
CA ARG A 50 -14.51 -13.87 -16.75
C ARG A 50 -14.69 -13.09 -15.44
N LEU A 51 -15.68 -12.21 -15.40
CA LEU A 51 -16.04 -11.41 -14.22
C LEU A 51 -16.64 -12.30 -13.13
N LEU A 52 -17.57 -13.17 -13.47
CA LEU A 52 -18.19 -14.11 -12.53
C LEU A 52 -17.15 -15.11 -11.98
N ARG A 53 -16.18 -15.56 -12.76
CA ARG A 53 -15.07 -16.38 -12.26
C ARG A 53 -14.15 -15.61 -11.32
N LEU A 54 -14.01 -14.30 -11.49
CA LEU A 54 -13.30 -13.44 -10.54
C LEU A 54 -14.13 -13.19 -9.27
N THR A 55 -15.47 -13.32 -9.38
CA THR A 55 -16.43 -13.17 -8.28
C THR A 55 -16.98 -14.50 -7.76
N ASP A 56 -17.06 -15.53 -8.59
CA ASP A 56 -17.30 -16.93 -8.25
C ASP A 56 -16.00 -17.63 -7.82
N THR A 57 -15.34 -17.05 -6.85
CA THR A 57 -14.89 -17.92 -5.81
C THR A 57 -16.18 -18.57 -5.29
N ASN A 58 -16.49 -19.83 -5.73
CA ASN A 58 -17.28 -20.73 -4.91
C ASN A 58 -16.90 -20.39 -3.48
N ALA A 59 -17.85 -19.94 -2.71
CA ALA A 59 -17.66 -19.60 -1.32
C ALA A 59 -17.40 -20.87 -0.49
N THR A 60 -16.29 -21.53 -0.73
CA THR A 60 -15.43 -21.97 0.33
C THR A 60 -15.07 -20.66 1.01
N SER A 61 -15.76 -20.38 2.10
CA SER A 61 -15.54 -19.22 2.94
C SER A 61 -14.03 -19.01 2.98
N LEU A 62 -13.53 -17.91 2.35
CA LEU A 62 -12.13 -17.56 2.46
C LEU A 62 -11.75 -17.73 3.93
N PRO A 63 -10.69 -18.44 4.26
CA PRO A 63 -10.35 -18.68 5.64
C PRO A 63 -10.30 -17.32 6.34
N ILE A 64 -11.17 -17.13 7.31
CA ILE A 64 -11.28 -15.87 8.04
C ILE A 64 -10.03 -15.77 8.90
N ILE A 65 -9.19 -14.79 8.62
CA ILE A 65 -8.05 -14.47 9.48
C ILE A 65 -8.60 -14.03 10.83
N LYS A 66 -8.22 -14.74 11.89
CA LYS A 66 -8.57 -14.34 13.25
C LYS A 66 -7.45 -13.47 13.81
N PRO A 67 -7.78 -12.27 14.30
CA PRO A 67 -6.79 -11.43 14.99
C PRO A 67 -6.19 -12.16 16.20
N ASP A 68 -4.88 -12.01 16.39
CA ASP A 68 -4.18 -12.48 17.58
C ASP A 68 -3.48 -11.32 18.31
N PRO A 69 -4.20 -10.53 19.11
CA PRO A 69 -3.63 -9.39 19.81
C PRO A 69 -2.53 -9.78 20.81
N SER A 70 -2.56 -11.02 21.32
CA SER A 70 -1.59 -11.50 22.33
C SER A 70 -0.17 -11.60 21.75
N ARG A 71 -0.05 -11.82 20.45
CA ARG A 71 1.21 -11.98 19.73
C ARG A 71 1.57 -10.81 18.83
N ARG A 72 0.86 -9.70 18.93
CA ARG A 72 0.96 -8.53 18.03
C ARG A 72 2.39 -7.99 17.87
N TYR A 73 3.20 -8.08 18.92
CA TYR A 73 4.55 -7.51 18.97
C TYR A 73 5.66 -8.55 18.83
N GLU A 74 5.31 -9.82 18.61
CA GLU A 74 6.30 -10.86 18.32
C GLU A 74 6.89 -10.66 16.90
N PRO A 75 8.15 -11.05 16.67
CA PRO A 75 8.72 -11.10 15.34
C PRO A 75 7.89 -11.95 14.38
N PHE A 76 7.89 -11.58 13.11
CA PHE A 76 7.21 -12.30 12.04
C PHE A 76 7.94 -12.12 10.70
N PRO A 77 7.77 -13.04 9.74
CA PRO A 77 8.49 -12.99 8.48
C PRO A 77 8.23 -11.72 7.67
N LEU A 78 9.22 -11.30 6.91
CA LEU A 78 9.01 -10.35 5.82
C LEU A 78 8.18 -11.01 4.71
N THR A 79 7.36 -10.22 4.00
CA THR A 79 6.79 -10.66 2.73
C THR A 79 7.90 -10.79 1.68
N ASP A 80 7.63 -11.50 0.58
CA ASP A 80 8.62 -11.71 -0.49
C ASP A 80 9.16 -10.38 -1.04
N ILE A 81 8.29 -9.38 -1.20
CA ILE A 81 8.67 -8.04 -1.67
C ILE A 81 9.50 -7.30 -0.62
N GLN A 82 9.09 -7.34 0.65
CA GLN A 82 9.88 -6.74 1.72
C GLN A 82 11.26 -7.40 1.84
N GLN A 83 11.33 -8.72 1.66
CA GLN A 83 12.60 -9.44 1.68
C GLN A 83 13.51 -9.01 0.52
N ALA A 84 12.96 -8.84 -0.69
CA ALA A 84 13.70 -8.32 -1.83
C ALA A 84 14.24 -6.90 -1.56
N TYR A 85 13.43 -6.02 -0.98
CA TYR A 85 13.86 -4.66 -0.59
C TYR A 85 14.92 -4.67 0.50
N TRP A 86 14.79 -5.55 1.49
CA TRP A 86 15.74 -5.68 2.58
C TRP A 86 17.10 -6.21 2.10
N VAL A 87 17.10 -7.20 1.22
CA VAL A 87 18.32 -7.75 0.59
C VAL A 87 18.98 -6.71 -0.30
N GLY A 88 18.20 -5.93 -1.09
CA GLY A 88 18.73 -4.88 -1.98
C GLY A 88 19.45 -3.74 -1.26
N ARG A 89 19.16 -3.51 0.03
CA ARG A 89 19.89 -2.49 0.84
C ARG A 89 21.18 -3.03 1.45
N SER A 90 21.42 -4.34 1.37
CA SER A 90 22.69 -4.89 1.82
C SER A 90 23.80 -4.54 0.83
N GLY A 91 24.99 -4.18 1.34
CA GLY A 91 26.17 -3.93 0.49
C GLY A 91 26.80 -5.18 -0.10
N ILE A 92 26.07 -6.32 -0.15
CA ILE A 92 26.55 -7.61 -0.64
C ILE A 92 26.60 -7.63 -2.17
N PHE A 93 25.75 -6.85 -2.83
CA PHE A 93 25.66 -6.76 -4.28
C PHE A 93 26.38 -5.52 -4.79
N GLU A 94 26.96 -5.58 -6.00
CA GLU A 94 27.67 -4.49 -6.64
C GLU A 94 26.81 -3.21 -6.78
N LEU A 95 25.51 -3.38 -7.04
CA LEU A 95 24.48 -2.32 -7.04
C LEU A 95 23.65 -2.28 -5.76
N GLY A 96 24.18 -2.78 -4.66
CA GLY A 96 23.51 -2.78 -3.35
C GLY A 96 23.53 -1.41 -2.66
N ASN A 97 23.10 -1.40 -1.40
CA ASN A 97 22.98 -0.19 -0.57
C ASN A 97 21.98 0.84 -1.11
N VAL A 98 20.90 0.36 -1.73
CA VAL A 98 19.80 1.19 -2.22
C VAL A 98 18.56 0.86 -1.42
N ALA A 99 17.96 1.86 -0.76
CA ALA A 99 16.63 1.73 -0.18
C ALA A 99 15.59 2.17 -1.19
N ILE A 100 14.45 1.49 -1.18
CA ILE A 100 13.29 1.94 -1.95
C ILE A 100 12.49 2.89 -1.09
N ASN A 101 12.58 4.18 -1.39
CA ASN A 101 11.90 5.26 -0.70
C ASN A 101 10.76 5.85 -1.52
N GLY A 102 9.65 6.17 -0.85
CA GLY A 102 8.71 7.16 -1.34
C GLY A 102 9.13 8.54 -0.84
N TYR A 103 9.55 9.42 -1.74
CA TYR A 103 9.82 10.82 -1.40
C TYR A 103 8.80 11.74 -2.05
N ILE A 104 8.22 12.62 -1.26
CA ILE A 104 7.34 13.70 -1.75
C ILE A 104 7.63 14.99 -1.00
N GLU A 105 7.43 16.11 -1.67
CA GLU A 105 7.39 17.42 -1.04
C GLU A 105 6.16 18.19 -1.51
N PHE A 106 5.62 19.00 -0.65
CA PHE A 106 4.54 19.92 -0.97
C PHE A 106 4.61 21.18 -0.12
N GLU A 107 4.01 22.24 -0.61
CA GLU A 107 3.98 23.54 0.05
C GLU A 107 2.56 23.88 0.51
N ALA A 108 2.44 24.39 1.69
CA ALA A 108 1.18 24.85 2.27
C ALA A 108 1.36 26.23 2.90
N SER A 109 0.29 27.03 2.94
CA SER A 109 0.29 28.30 3.62
C SER A 109 -0.32 28.17 5.01
N ASN A 110 0.29 28.84 5.99
CA ASN A 110 -0.22 28.90 7.38
C ASN A 110 -0.44 27.53 8.03
N LEU A 111 0.46 26.56 7.74
CA LEU A 111 0.40 25.22 8.30
C LEU A 111 0.76 25.24 9.80
N ASP A 112 -0.12 24.71 10.64
CA ASP A 112 0.16 24.50 12.06
C ASP A 112 0.97 23.22 12.25
N LEU A 113 2.28 23.34 12.42
CA LEU A 113 3.19 22.22 12.57
C LEU A 113 2.98 21.43 13.87
N SER A 114 2.56 22.09 14.94
CA SER A 114 2.27 21.42 16.22
C SER A 114 1.08 20.49 16.06
N ARG A 115 0.03 20.98 15.43
CA ARG A 115 -1.16 20.19 15.10
C ARG A 115 -0.86 19.08 14.11
N LEU A 116 0.01 19.36 13.13
CA LEU A 116 0.43 18.35 12.14
C LEU A 116 1.21 17.22 12.80
N THR A 117 2.15 17.56 13.70
CA THR A 117 2.95 16.59 14.47
C THR A 117 2.06 15.75 15.39
N TYR A 118 1.12 16.39 16.09
CA TYR A 118 0.15 15.68 16.92
C TYR A 118 -0.68 14.66 16.11
N ALA A 119 -1.19 15.09 14.95
CA ALA A 119 -1.94 14.20 14.06
C ALA A 119 -1.09 13.02 13.56
N TRP A 120 0.20 13.27 13.25
CA TRP A 120 1.12 12.20 12.86
C TRP A 120 1.41 11.22 14.02
N GLN A 121 1.57 11.73 15.23
CA GLN A 121 1.73 10.89 16.42
C GLN A 121 0.52 9.95 16.63
N LYS A 122 -0.70 10.43 16.40
CA LYS A 122 -1.91 9.61 16.44
C LYS A 122 -1.88 8.49 15.38
N LEU A 123 -1.33 8.74 14.20
CA LEU A 123 -1.15 7.69 13.18
C LEU A 123 -0.11 6.67 13.60
N ILE A 124 1.01 7.08 14.21
CA ILE A 124 2.05 6.17 14.74
C ILE A 124 1.45 5.23 15.79
N GLU A 125 0.61 5.75 16.67
CA GLU A 125 -0.08 4.96 17.69
C GLU A 125 -1.08 3.97 17.09
N ARG A 126 -1.78 4.39 16.02
CA ARG A 126 -2.83 3.63 15.36
C ARG A 126 -2.31 2.54 14.43
N HIS A 127 -1.33 2.88 13.57
CA HIS A 127 -0.83 2.00 12.52
C HIS A 127 0.44 1.29 12.96
N ASP A 128 0.35 -0.02 13.17
CA ASP A 128 1.46 -0.85 13.64
C ASP A 128 2.71 -0.70 12.77
N MET A 129 2.53 -0.73 11.44
CA MET A 129 3.66 -0.67 10.52
C MET A 129 4.45 0.64 10.57
N LEU A 130 3.88 1.73 11.11
CA LEU A 130 4.64 2.94 11.43
C LEU A 130 5.62 2.77 12.60
N ARG A 131 5.53 1.66 13.34
CA ARG A 131 6.44 1.28 14.42
C ARG A 131 7.26 0.02 14.09
N ALA A 132 7.26 -0.38 12.81
CA ALA A 132 7.99 -1.56 12.35
C ALA A 132 9.50 -1.31 12.28
N ILE A 133 10.27 -2.34 12.60
CA ILE A 133 11.70 -2.47 12.34
C ILE A 133 11.97 -3.83 11.69
N VAL A 134 13.12 -3.99 11.05
CA VAL A 134 13.59 -5.28 10.56
C VAL A 134 14.77 -5.73 11.37
N LEU A 135 14.66 -6.90 11.99
CA LEU A 135 15.70 -7.49 12.84
C LEU A 135 16.87 -8.03 12.00
N PRO A 136 18.06 -8.21 12.59
CA PRO A 136 19.20 -8.82 11.90
C PRO A 136 18.92 -10.25 11.39
N THR A 137 17.93 -10.93 11.97
CA THR A 137 17.46 -12.25 11.54
C THR A 137 16.71 -12.27 10.22
N GLY A 138 16.35 -11.09 9.68
CA GLY A 138 15.51 -10.97 8.49
C GLY A 138 14.01 -11.08 8.78
N GLU A 139 13.62 -10.99 10.05
CA GLU A 139 12.23 -10.88 10.47
C GLU A 139 11.88 -9.42 10.74
N GLN A 140 10.61 -9.07 10.65
CA GLN A 140 10.12 -7.77 11.07
C GLN A 140 9.44 -7.84 12.43
N GLN A 141 9.45 -6.74 13.14
CA GLN A 141 8.83 -6.62 14.46
C GLN A 141 8.17 -5.27 14.63
N ILE A 142 7.01 -5.26 15.26
CA ILE A 142 6.32 -4.03 15.65
C ILE A 142 6.78 -3.67 17.07
N LEU A 143 7.27 -2.46 17.23
CA LEU A 143 7.61 -1.94 18.56
C LEU A 143 6.33 -1.57 19.31
N GLU A 144 6.16 -2.08 20.52
CA GLU A 144 5.00 -1.77 21.36
C GLU A 144 4.93 -0.28 21.69
N LYS A 145 6.08 0.31 22.00
CA LYS A 145 6.23 1.73 22.32
C LYS A 145 7.40 2.32 21.55
N VAL A 146 7.20 3.54 21.10
CA VAL A 146 8.24 4.36 20.46
C VAL A 146 8.24 5.75 21.08
N PRO A 147 9.35 6.49 21.02
CA PRO A 147 9.37 7.90 21.44
C PRO A 147 8.33 8.74 20.70
N CYS A 148 7.95 9.87 21.27
CA CYS A 148 7.19 10.87 20.52
C CYS A 148 7.99 11.32 19.31
N TYR A 149 7.34 11.38 18.16
CA TYR A 149 7.97 11.83 16.93
C TYR A 149 7.88 13.36 16.83
N GLU A 150 8.99 13.97 16.46
CA GLU A 150 9.06 15.41 16.24
C GLU A 150 9.45 15.70 14.80
N ILE A 151 8.65 16.52 14.10
CA ILE A 151 8.98 16.98 12.77
C ILE A 151 10.14 17.99 12.88
N SER A 152 11.27 17.69 12.23
CA SER A 152 12.42 18.59 12.20
C SER A 152 12.09 19.87 11.42
N ILE A 153 12.39 21.02 12.00
CA ILE A 153 12.07 22.33 11.42
C ILE A 153 13.34 23.05 11.00
N LEU A 154 13.36 23.55 9.77
CA LEU A 154 14.35 24.50 9.27
C LEU A 154 13.66 25.84 8.99
N ASP A 155 14.25 26.94 9.45
CA ASP A 155 13.71 28.29 9.20
C ASP A 155 14.61 29.00 8.17
N LEU A 156 14.05 29.24 6.97
CA LEU A 156 14.72 29.93 5.89
C LEU A 156 14.10 31.31 5.57
N ARG A 157 13.27 31.82 6.48
CA ARG A 157 12.63 33.12 6.31
C ARG A 157 13.67 34.23 6.33
N GLY A 158 13.49 35.20 5.44
CA GLY A 158 14.37 36.37 5.34
C GLY A 158 15.71 36.08 4.65
N LEU A 159 15.97 34.87 4.18
CA LEU A 159 17.16 34.56 3.40
C LEU A 159 16.97 34.94 1.92
N GLU A 160 18.08 35.14 1.21
CA GLU A 160 18.05 35.35 -0.22
C GLU A 160 17.54 34.11 -0.97
N ARG A 161 16.79 34.31 -2.04
CA ARG A 161 16.18 33.22 -2.83
C ARG A 161 17.19 32.15 -3.23
N LYS A 162 18.38 32.54 -3.64
CA LYS A 162 19.43 31.60 -4.06
C LYS A 162 19.86 30.69 -2.91
N GLU A 163 19.92 31.21 -1.70
CA GLU A 163 20.25 30.44 -0.51
C GLU A 163 19.11 29.50 -0.11
N VAL A 164 17.87 29.98 -0.16
CA VAL A 164 16.66 29.16 0.05
C VAL A 164 16.63 28.00 -0.93
N ASP A 165 16.81 28.26 -2.22
CA ASP A 165 16.76 27.24 -3.27
C ASP A 165 17.87 26.17 -3.06
N ALA A 166 19.09 26.61 -2.68
CA ALA A 166 20.20 25.69 -2.39
C ALA A 166 19.93 24.80 -1.16
N GLN A 167 19.34 25.36 -0.09
CA GLN A 167 19.00 24.59 1.12
C GLN A 167 17.88 23.57 0.84
N LEU A 168 16.86 23.98 0.09
CA LEU A 168 15.77 23.08 -0.31
C LEU A 168 16.27 21.93 -1.18
N GLU A 169 17.19 22.23 -2.12
CA GLU A 169 17.81 21.20 -2.95
C GLU A 169 18.63 20.21 -2.12
N ALA A 170 19.41 20.70 -1.16
CA ALA A 170 20.19 19.84 -0.28
C ALA A 170 19.32 18.92 0.58
N ILE A 171 18.15 19.41 1.05
CA ILE A 171 17.17 18.57 1.76
C ILE A 171 16.60 17.51 0.83
N ARG A 172 16.18 17.89 -0.39
CA ARG A 172 15.64 16.99 -1.40
C ARG A 172 16.62 15.88 -1.72
N GLU A 173 17.84 16.24 -2.06
CA GLU A 173 18.90 15.29 -2.39
C GLU A 173 19.13 14.30 -1.24
N LYS A 174 19.22 14.80 -0.02
CA LYS A 174 19.40 13.96 1.15
C LYS A 174 18.24 12.99 1.38
N LEU A 175 17.00 13.48 1.37
CA LEU A 175 15.84 12.69 1.76
C LEU A 175 15.37 11.73 0.66
N SER A 176 15.62 12.05 -0.60
CA SER A 176 15.25 11.18 -1.73
C SER A 176 16.17 9.98 -1.91
N HIS A 177 17.42 10.06 -1.39
CA HIS A 177 18.43 9.02 -1.54
C HIS A 177 18.85 8.36 -0.21
N GLN A 178 18.24 8.74 0.93
CA GLN A 178 18.64 8.20 2.22
C GLN A 178 18.30 6.72 2.36
N VAL A 179 19.20 5.99 3.01
CA VAL A 179 18.97 4.61 3.45
C VAL A 179 18.86 4.62 4.98
N LEU A 180 17.66 4.55 5.50
CA LEU A 180 17.43 4.51 6.94
C LEU A 180 17.86 3.14 7.49
N PRO A 181 18.50 3.07 8.68
CA PRO A 181 18.84 1.80 9.31
C PRO A 181 17.58 0.98 9.60
N SER A 182 17.39 -0.15 8.90
CA SER A 182 16.15 -0.94 9.02
C SER A 182 15.91 -1.50 10.42
N GLN A 183 16.95 -1.61 11.24
CA GLN A 183 16.90 -2.10 12.62
C GLN A 183 16.52 -1.02 13.64
N GLN A 184 16.36 0.22 13.22
CA GLN A 184 16.09 1.36 14.10
C GLN A 184 14.83 2.09 13.65
N TRP A 185 14.01 2.46 14.61
CA TRP A 185 12.86 3.32 14.37
C TRP A 185 13.29 4.80 14.39
N PRO A 186 12.70 5.65 13.54
CA PRO A 186 11.65 5.40 12.55
C PRO A 186 12.20 5.03 11.16
N LEU A 187 11.40 4.33 10.36
CA LEU A 187 11.66 4.08 8.94
C LEU A 187 11.02 5.16 8.03
N PHE A 188 10.94 6.38 8.53
CA PHE A 188 10.49 7.57 7.80
C PHE A 188 11.19 8.81 8.37
N ASP A 189 11.25 9.88 7.56
CA ASP A 189 11.80 11.18 7.96
C ASP A 189 10.88 12.28 7.39
N ILE A 190 10.33 13.10 8.29
CA ILE A 190 9.46 14.22 7.92
C ILE A 190 10.13 15.50 8.39
N ARG A 191 10.30 16.44 7.46
CA ARG A 191 10.88 17.76 7.75
C ARG A 191 9.97 18.86 7.25
N ALA A 192 10.00 19.98 7.96
CA ALA A 192 9.29 21.19 7.58
C ALA A 192 10.30 22.33 7.39
N THR A 193 10.10 23.13 6.37
CA THR A 193 10.90 24.34 6.12
C THR A 193 9.97 25.54 6.11
N TYR A 194 10.21 26.49 7.04
CA TYR A 194 9.54 27.77 7.01
C TYR A 194 10.11 28.66 5.91
N LEU A 195 9.21 29.17 5.08
CA LEU A 195 9.51 30.11 4.01
C LEU A 195 8.80 31.44 4.27
N ASP A 196 9.14 32.46 3.49
CA ASP A 196 8.49 33.76 3.59
C ASP A 196 6.99 33.71 3.33
N LYS A 197 6.27 34.74 3.75
CA LYS A 197 4.82 34.93 3.55
C LYS A 197 3.94 33.81 4.14
N GLY A 198 4.44 33.14 5.19
CA GLY A 198 3.69 32.09 5.88
C GLY A 198 3.65 30.76 5.13
N HIS A 199 4.50 30.56 4.12
CA HIS A 199 4.64 29.28 3.44
C HIS A 199 5.46 28.29 4.26
N VAL A 200 5.07 27.04 4.23
CA VAL A 200 5.79 25.92 4.84
C VAL A 200 5.94 24.84 3.78
N ARG A 201 7.16 24.41 3.53
CA ARG A 201 7.42 23.25 2.68
C ARG A 201 7.64 22.02 3.56
N LEU A 202 6.85 20.97 3.29
CA LEU A 202 7.04 19.67 3.92
C LEU A 202 7.79 18.75 2.96
N HIS A 203 8.75 18.03 3.53
CA HIS A 203 9.51 16.97 2.88
C HIS A 203 9.19 15.67 3.63
N ILE A 204 8.74 14.67 2.94
CA ILE A 204 8.35 13.38 3.52
C ILE A 204 9.09 12.29 2.77
N SER A 205 9.93 11.56 3.49
CA SER A 205 10.64 10.38 3.01
C SER A 205 10.17 9.17 3.81
N ILE A 206 9.72 8.14 3.14
CA ILE A 206 9.17 6.94 3.77
C ILE A 206 9.78 5.72 3.11
N ASP A 207 10.29 4.81 3.92
CA ASP A 207 10.82 3.54 3.47
C ASP A 207 9.71 2.56 3.10
N LEU A 208 9.75 1.99 1.90
CA LEU A 208 8.73 1.07 1.43
C LEU A 208 8.79 -0.33 2.08
N LEU A 209 9.73 -0.56 3.00
CA LEU A 209 9.66 -1.73 3.89
C LEU A 209 8.43 -1.70 4.80
N MET A 210 7.94 -0.50 5.16
CA MET A 210 6.84 -0.36 6.11
C MET A 210 5.48 -0.08 5.45
N MET A 211 5.44 0.28 4.18
CA MET A 211 4.18 0.57 3.49
C MET A 211 4.31 0.47 1.97
N ASP A 212 3.18 0.30 1.32
CA ASP A 212 3.01 0.44 -0.12
C ASP A 212 2.24 1.72 -0.49
N ALA A 213 2.05 1.96 -1.79
CA ALA A 213 1.35 3.15 -2.27
C ALA A 213 -0.12 3.23 -1.81
N ALA A 214 -0.80 2.10 -1.64
CA ALA A 214 -2.18 2.08 -1.15
C ALA A 214 -2.23 2.48 0.34
N SER A 215 -1.30 1.95 1.13
CA SER A 215 -1.12 2.32 2.54
C SER A 215 -0.78 3.80 2.70
N ALA A 216 0.12 4.34 1.87
CA ALA A 216 0.47 5.76 1.89
C ALA A 216 -0.76 6.65 1.66
N ARG A 217 -1.63 6.29 0.71
CA ARG A 217 -2.89 7.01 0.46
C ARG A 217 -3.80 7.01 1.68
N ILE A 218 -3.94 5.88 2.36
CA ILE A 218 -4.74 5.77 3.59
C ILE A 218 -4.16 6.69 4.68
N LEU A 219 -2.85 6.61 4.90
CA LEU A 219 -2.16 7.43 5.90
C LEU A 219 -2.33 8.93 5.65
N TYR A 220 -2.13 9.40 4.41
CA TYR A 220 -2.31 10.83 4.10
C TYR A 220 -3.76 11.29 4.26
N GLN A 221 -4.74 10.44 3.93
CA GLN A 221 -6.15 10.75 4.16
C GLN A 221 -6.49 10.85 5.65
N GLU A 222 -6.02 9.89 6.46
CA GLU A 222 -6.24 9.91 7.91
C GLU A 222 -5.46 11.04 8.58
N TRP A 223 -4.23 11.32 8.13
CA TRP A 223 -3.44 12.46 8.61
C TRP A 223 -4.17 13.78 8.40
N ASN A 224 -4.69 14.01 7.20
CA ASN A 224 -5.47 15.20 6.91
C ASN A 224 -6.74 15.27 7.77
N LYS A 225 -7.48 14.17 7.95
CA LYS A 225 -8.66 14.14 8.82
C LYS A 225 -8.32 14.51 10.27
N LEU A 226 -7.27 13.93 10.82
CA LEU A 226 -6.81 14.23 12.19
C LEU A 226 -6.24 15.64 12.33
N TYR A 227 -5.57 16.15 11.29
CA TYR A 227 -5.14 17.55 11.25
C TYR A 227 -6.35 18.51 11.27
N GLN A 228 -7.39 18.23 10.49
CA GLN A 228 -8.62 19.06 10.47
C GLN A 228 -9.44 18.92 11.76
N ASN A 229 -9.47 17.74 12.35
CA ASN A 229 -10.18 17.47 13.61
C ASN A 229 -9.34 16.58 14.53
N PRO A 230 -8.53 17.14 15.46
CA PRO A 230 -7.67 16.38 16.38
C PRO A 230 -8.42 15.44 17.32
N GLU A 231 -9.69 15.71 17.60
CA GLU A 231 -10.54 14.89 18.46
C GLU A 231 -11.29 13.77 17.70
N LEU A 232 -11.02 13.64 16.39
CA LEU A 232 -11.66 12.61 15.57
C LEU A 232 -11.26 11.22 16.05
N LEU A 233 -12.26 10.41 16.36
CA LEU A 233 -12.05 9.00 16.66
C LEU A 233 -12.19 8.18 15.37
N LEU A 234 -11.10 7.59 14.93
CA LEU A 234 -11.09 6.65 13.81
C LEU A 234 -11.52 5.26 14.30
N PRO A 235 -12.25 4.46 13.49
CA PRO A 235 -12.62 3.09 13.86
C PRO A 235 -11.39 2.24 14.19
N PRO A 236 -11.46 1.32 15.17
CA PRO A 236 -10.32 0.47 15.51
C PRO A 236 -9.86 -0.39 14.34
N LEU A 237 -8.57 -0.71 14.29
CA LEU A 237 -8.00 -1.68 13.37
C LEU A 237 -7.90 -3.02 14.12
N GLU A 238 -8.79 -3.93 13.80
CA GLU A 238 -8.87 -5.23 14.49
C GLU A 238 -7.79 -6.19 14.02
N LEU A 239 -7.48 -6.19 12.72
CA LEU A 239 -6.51 -7.07 12.09
C LEU A 239 -5.15 -6.38 11.99
N SER A 240 -4.09 -7.05 12.43
CA SER A 240 -2.71 -6.59 12.26
C SER A 240 -2.10 -7.08 10.94
N PHE A 241 -1.05 -6.40 10.47
CA PHE A 241 -0.28 -6.87 9.32
C PHE A 241 0.43 -8.21 9.62
N ARG A 242 0.84 -8.42 10.87
CA ARG A 242 1.37 -9.71 11.33
C ARG A 242 0.36 -10.84 11.12
N ASP A 243 -0.89 -10.65 11.54
CA ASP A 243 -1.94 -11.65 11.35
C ASP A 243 -2.12 -11.99 9.87
N TYR A 244 -2.10 -10.98 9.00
CA TYR A 244 -2.16 -11.19 7.55
C TYR A 244 -0.97 -12.01 7.04
N VAL A 245 0.26 -11.63 7.38
CA VAL A 245 1.48 -12.31 6.88
C VAL A 245 1.56 -13.75 7.35
N ILE A 246 1.28 -14.01 8.63
CA ILE A 246 1.31 -15.38 9.19
C ILE A 246 0.26 -16.28 8.53
N ASN A 247 -0.89 -15.73 8.18
CA ASN A 247 -1.98 -16.49 7.57
C ASN A 247 -1.96 -16.46 6.02
N LYS A 248 -1.04 -15.72 5.39
CA LYS A 248 -0.96 -15.59 3.93
C LYS A 248 -0.98 -16.95 3.22
N LYS A 249 -0.21 -17.92 3.70
CA LYS A 249 -0.14 -19.27 3.11
C LYS A 249 -1.48 -20.02 3.13
N VAL A 250 -2.35 -19.73 4.10
CA VAL A 250 -3.69 -20.32 4.19
C VAL A 250 -4.66 -19.68 3.19
N LEU A 251 -4.37 -18.42 2.80
CA LEU A 251 -5.14 -17.66 1.81
C LEU A 251 -4.72 -17.95 0.37
N GLU A 252 -3.54 -18.52 0.16
CA GLU A 252 -3.01 -18.82 -1.18
C GLU A 252 -3.61 -20.14 -1.69
N ASP A 253 -4.04 -20.13 -2.96
CA ASP A 253 -4.38 -21.35 -3.70
C ASP A 253 -3.07 -22.05 -4.11
N PRO A 254 -2.75 -23.24 -3.54
CA PRO A 254 -1.50 -23.93 -3.82
C PRO A 254 -1.34 -24.30 -5.31
N ASP A 255 -2.45 -24.61 -6.00
CA ASP A 255 -2.45 -24.96 -7.41
C ASP A 255 -2.16 -23.75 -8.29
N LEU A 256 -2.69 -22.59 -7.92
CA LEU A 256 -2.42 -21.32 -8.60
C LEU A 256 -0.95 -20.91 -8.42
N VAL A 257 -0.43 -21.02 -7.21
CA VAL A 257 0.98 -20.73 -6.89
C VAL A 257 1.90 -21.64 -7.71
N LYS A 258 1.63 -22.95 -7.71
CA LYS A 258 2.41 -23.92 -8.47
C LYS A 258 2.37 -23.63 -9.97
N ARG A 259 1.21 -23.40 -10.56
CA ARG A 259 1.08 -23.05 -12.00
C ARG A 259 1.87 -21.79 -12.35
N SER A 260 1.80 -20.76 -11.49
CA SER A 260 2.55 -19.51 -11.70
C SER A 260 4.06 -19.77 -11.64
N GLN A 261 4.50 -20.58 -10.70
CA GLN A 261 5.90 -20.96 -10.52
C GLN A 261 6.41 -21.75 -11.74
N ASP A 262 5.67 -22.79 -12.17
CA ASP A 262 6.01 -23.59 -13.34
C ASP A 262 6.07 -22.73 -14.62
N TYR A 263 5.12 -21.79 -14.77
CA TYR A 263 5.12 -20.84 -15.90
C TYR A 263 6.40 -19.99 -15.94
N TRP A 264 6.78 -19.38 -14.82
CA TRP A 264 7.95 -18.51 -14.79
C TRP A 264 9.25 -19.30 -14.91
N PHE A 265 9.37 -20.44 -14.24
CA PHE A 265 10.57 -21.29 -14.37
C PHE A 265 10.78 -21.80 -15.79
N SER A 266 9.72 -22.19 -16.49
CA SER A 266 9.82 -22.63 -17.89
C SER A 266 10.28 -21.53 -18.86
N ARG A 267 10.25 -20.27 -18.43
CA ARG A 267 10.61 -19.10 -19.25
C ARG A 267 11.95 -18.49 -18.91
N LEU A 268 12.59 -18.90 -17.83
CA LEU A 268 13.85 -18.27 -17.37
C LEU A 268 14.89 -18.17 -18.50
N ASP A 269 15.10 -19.24 -19.26
CA ASP A 269 16.09 -19.27 -20.35
C ASP A 269 15.67 -18.43 -21.58
N THR A 270 14.43 -18.00 -21.66
CA THR A 270 13.87 -17.23 -22.78
C THR A 270 13.59 -15.77 -22.40
N LEU A 271 13.83 -15.37 -21.16
CA LEU A 271 13.68 -13.97 -20.76
C LEU A 271 14.71 -13.11 -21.48
N PRO A 272 14.32 -11.94 -22.02
CA PRO A 272 15.28 -11.03 -22.62
C PRO A 272 16.27 -10.52 -21.55
N PRO A 273 17.52 -10.22 -21.94
CA PRO A 273 18.45 -9.54 -21.05
C PRO A 273 17.91 -8.19 -20.60
N ALA A 274 18.50 -7.61 -19.55
CA ALA A 274 18.18 -6.26 -19.12
C ALA A 274 18.39 -5.27 -20.28
N PRO A 275 17.53 -4.25 -20.42
CA PRO A 275 17.71 -3.22 -21.45
C PRO A 275 19.02 -2.47 -21.20
N GLU A 276 19.82 -2.32 -22.24
CA GLU A 276 20.99 -1.45 -22.22
C GLU A 276 20.51 0.00 -22.42
N LEU A 277 20.64 0.80 -21.37
CA LEU A 277 20.36 2.23 -21.44
C LEU A 277 21.62 2.97 -21.95
N PRO A 278 21.49 3.97 -22.85
CA PRO A 278 22.62 4.80 -23.21
C PRO A 278 23.08 5.58 -21.97
N LEU A 279 24.30 5.35 -21.56
CA LEU A 279 24.98 6.08 -20.46
C LEU A 279 25.57 7.38 -20.98
#